data_7e7f68459ae5f000f74051c82a293b7f
#
_entry.id   7e7f68459ae5f000f74051c82a293b7f
#
_cell.length_a   1.000
_cell.length_b   1.000
_cell.length_c   1.000
_cell.angle_alpha   90.00
_cell.angle_beta   90.00
_cell.angle_gamma   90.00
#
_symmetry.space_group_name_H-M   'P 1'
#
loop_
_entity.id
_entity.type
_entity.pdbx_description
1 polymer ?
#
loop_
_entity_poly.entity_id
_entity_poly.type
_entity_poly.pdbx_seq_one_letter_code
_entity_poly.pdbx_strand_id
1 'polypeptide(L)'
;MTDLYLASRSPRRRDLLKQIGVKFEPLMLRLSLPRGADVDEVRKPGETPGAYVERIAQEKAHAAARAVALRSLFGKPVITADTVVVVDDETLDKPGNAVRAAEFLRRLSGRTHEVRTCVVVATGSGNALRLLTQTSVSQVTFSALTDAQIAQYCATNEGFDKAGGYAIQGLAAVFVQRLEGSYSGVMGLPLYETAQLLRQAGVPVL
;
A
#
# COMPACT_ATOMS: atom_id res chain seq x y z
N MET A 1 -20.64 3.27 15.96
CA MET A 1 -19.68 2.17 16.12
C MET A 1 -18.70 2.18 14.96
N THR A 2 -17.47 1.71 15.13
CA THR A 2 -16.51 1.51 14.04
C THR A 2 -16.75 0.15 13.39
N ASP A 3 -16.51 0.06 12.07
CA ASP A 3 -16.88 -1.09 11.25
C ASP A 3 -15.75 -2.13 11.17
N LEU A 4 -14.48 -1.69 11.27
CA LEU A 4 -13.29 -2.52 11.11
C LEU A 4 -12.05 -1.94 11.83
N TYR A 5 -10.97 -2.71 11.87
CA TYR A 5 -9.62 -2.25 12.21
C TYR A 5 -8.79 -2.01 10.94
N LEU A 6 -8.08 -0.87 10.87
CA LEU A 6 -7.12 -0.60 9.82
C LEU A 6 -5.69 -0.85 10.35
N ALA A 7 -5.06 -1.93 9.90
CA ALA A 7 -3.67 -2.22 10.23
C ALA A 7 -2.72 -1.56 9.24
N SER A 8 -2.69 -0.23 9.25
CA SER A 8 -1.82 0.57 8.39
C SER A 8 -1.44 1.90 9.06
N ARG A 9 -0.17 2.31 8.88
CA ARG A 9 0.32 3.63 9.27
C ARG A 9 0.12 4.69 8.19
N SER A 10 -0.22 4.28 6.95
CA SER A 10 -0.39 5.18 5.83
C SER A 10 -1.55 6.16 6.06
N PRO A 11 -1.30 7.49 6.09
CA PRO A 11 -2.37 8.48 6.17
C PRO A 11 -3.30 8.40 4.96
N ARG A 12 -2.75 8.13 3.76
CA ARG A 12 -3.52 8.00 2.51
C ARG A 12 -4.58 6.89 2.58
N ARG A 13 -4.24 5.72 3.14
CA ARG A 13 -5.22 4.63 3.32
C ARG A 13 -6.34 5.01 4.28
N ARG A 14 -6.03 5.79 5.31
CA ARG A 14 -7.04 6.35 6.23
C ARG A 14 -8.00 7.30 5.49
N ASP A 15 -7.45 8.18 4.67
CA ASP A 15 -8.25 9.17 3.92
C ASP A 15 -9.11 8.48 2.86
N LEU A 16 -8.59 7.48 2.16
CA LEU A 16 -9.33 6.68 1.19
C LEU A 16 -10.49 5.88 1.83
N LEU A 17 -10.29 5.29 3.01
CA LEU A 17 -11.39 4.63 3.74
C LEU A 17 -12.46 5.62 4.19
N LYS A 18 -12.06 6.81 4.68
CA LYS A 18 -13.01 7.88 5.03
C LYS A 18 -13.81 8.35 3.82
N GLN A 19 -13.16 8.45 2.64
CA GLN A 19 -13.80 8.87 1.40
C GLN A 19 -15.00 7.99 1.03
N ILE A 20 -14.94 6.67 1.34
CA ILE A 20 -16.04 5.73 1.09
C ILE A 20 -16.93 5.51 2.33
N GLY A 21 -16.86 6.39 3.32
CA GLY A 21 -17.72 6.37 4.50
C GLY A 21 -17.43 5.30 5.55
N VAL A 22 -16.37 4.51 5.38
CA VAL A 22 -16.02 3.42 6.30
C VAL A 22 -15.41 3.96 7.59
N LYS A 23 -16.00 3.58 8.73
CA LYS A 23 -15.52 3.94 10.07
C LYS A 23 -14.56 2.87 10.58
N PHE A 24 -13.35 3.25 10.93
CA PHE A 24 -12.30 2.32 11.34
C PHE A 24 -11.58 2.77 12.61
N GLU A 25 -10.98 1.81 13.29
CA GLU A 25 -10.00 2.03 14.36
C GLU A 25 -8.59 1.68 13.86
N PRO A 26 -7.57 2.53 14.10
CA PRO A 26 -6.21 2.18 13.78
C PRO A 26 -5.69 1.01 14.62
N LEU A 27 -5.14 -0.02 13.98
CA LEU A 27 -4.45 -1.13 14.61
C LEU A 27 -2.97 -1.07 14.28
N MET A 28 -2.14 -0.66 15.24
CA MET A 28 -0.71 -0.48 15.00
C MET A 28 0.06 -1.79 15.14
N LEU A 29 0.74 -2.19 14.05
CA LEU A 29 1.72 -3.27 14.03
C LEU A 29 3.11 -2.73 14.39
N ARG A 30 3.97 -3.59 14.94
CA ARG A 30 5.36 -3.25 15.28
C ARG A 30 6.22 -3.22 14.00
N LEU A 31 7.13 -2.25 13.91
CA LEU A 31 8.07 -2.12 12.80
C LEU A 31 9.51 -2.52 13.19
N SER A 32 9.84 -2.48 14.50
CA SER A 32 11.20 -2.70 14.98
C SER A 32 11.25 -3.04 16.47
N LEU A 33 12.45 -3.18 16.98
CA LEU A 33 12.80 -3.49 18.37
C LEU A 33 11.92 -2.82 19.46
N PRO A 34 11.81 -3.44 20.66
CA PRO A 34 12.70 -4.50 21.15
C PRO A 34 12.32 -5.95 20.76
N ARG A 35 11.16 -6.19 20.14
CA ARG A 35 10.67 -7.54 19.82
C ARG A 35 10.67 -7.84 18.30
N GLY A 36 11.37 -7.04 17.48
CA GLY A 36 11.40 -7.18 16.03
C GLY A 36 10.15 -6.62 15.32
N ALA A 37 10.19 -6.56 13.99
CA ALA A 37 9.04 -6.24 13.16
C ALA A 37 8.01 -7.38 13.18
N ASP A 38 6.72 -7.07 13.07
CA ASP A 38 5.68 -8.08 12.95
C ASP A 38 5.65 -8.75 11.57
N VAL A 39 6.24 -8.10 10.54
CA VAL A 39 6.36 -8.58 9.17
C VAL A 39 7.75 -8.21 8.62
N ASP A 40 8.38 -9.16 7.95
CA ASP A 40 9.63 -8.94 7.22
C ASP A 40 9.31 -8.52 5.77
N GLU A 41 9.51 -7.24 5.46
CA GLU A 41 9.24 -6.67 4.14
C GLU A 41 10.43 -6.85 3.16
N VAL A 42 11.25 -7.89 3.32
CA VAL A 42 12.31 -8.22 2.36
C VAL A 42 11.79 -9.15 1.27
N ARG A 43 12.06 -8.82 0.00
CA ARG A 43 11.72 -9.66 -1.15
C ARG A 43 12.59 -10.92 -1.15
N LYS A 44 11.96 -12.09 -1.32
CA LYS A 44 12.66 -13.39 -1.35
C LYS A 44 13.33 -13.62 -2.71
N PRO A 45 14.44 -14.36 -2.75
CA PRO A 45 15.06 -14.75 -4.02
C PRO A 45 14.06 -15.45 -4.95
N GLY A 46 14.00 -15.02 -6.21
CA GLY A 46 13.09 -15.58 -7.22
C GLY A 46 11.61 -15.19 -7.07
N GLU A 47 11.26 -14.43 -6.06
CA GLU A 47 9.87 -13.96 -5.87
C GLU A 47 9.51 -12.88 -6.90
N THR A 48 8.40 -13.07 -7.63
CA THR A 48 7.91 -12.04 -8.55
C THR A 48 7.34 -10.84 -7.77
N PRO A 49 7.31 -9.61 -8.36
CA PRO A 49 6.71 -8.46 -7.70
C PRO A 49 5.26 -8.66 -7.26
N GLY A 50 4.47 -9.42 -8.06
CA GLY A 50 3.10 -9.78 -7.72
C GLY A 50 3.00 -10.69 -6.50
N ALA A 51 3.81 -11.76 -6.45
CA ALA A 51 3.87 -12.67 -5.31
C ALA A 51 4.35 -11.95 -4.05
N TYR A 52 5.33 -11.06 -4.19
CA TYR A 52 5.87 -10.27 -3.08
C TYR A 52 4.79 -9.38 -2.43
N VAL A 53 4.10 -8.54 -3.22
CA VAL A 53 3.09 -7.61 -2.68
C VAL A 53 1.93 -8.36 -2.01
N GLU A 54 1.53 -9.49 -2.58
CA GLU A 54 0.47 -10.32 -2.02
C GLU A 54 0.91 -10.98 -0.71
N ARG A 55 2.08 -11.60 -0.67
CA ARG A 55 2.64 -12.18 0.55
C ARG A 55 2.74 -11.16 1.67
N ILE A 56 3.30 -9.98 1.41
CA ILE A 56 3.45 -8.93 2.42
C ILE A 56 2.08 -8.47 2.94
N ALA A 57 1.10 -8.28 2.08
CA ALA A 57 -0.25 -7.88 2.50
C ALA A 57 -0.90 -8.96 3.38
N GLN A 58 -0.75 -10.26 3.03
CA GLN A 58 -1.26 -11.40 3.79
C GLN A 58 -0.52 -11.57 5.13
N GLU A 59 0.81 -11.45 5.15
CA GLU A 59 1.60 -11.51 6.40
C GLU A 59 1.20 -10.38 7.36
N LYS A 60 0.94 -9.16 6.84
CA LYS A 60 0.36 -8.06 7.63
C LYS A 60 -1.01 -8.42 8.17
N ALA A 61 -1.86 -9.09 7.40
CA ALA A 61 -3.18 -9.54 7.87
C ALA A 61 -3.08 -10.58 8.97
N HIS A 62 -2.21 -11.56 8.82
CA HIS A 62 -1.93 -12.54 9.88
C HIS A 62 -1.38 -11.89 11.17
N ALA A 63 -0.42 -10.97 11.04
CA ALA A 63 0.12 -10.23 12.17
C ALA A 63 -0.96 -9.39 12.88
N ALA A 64 -1.84 -8.75 12.10
CA ALA A 64 -2.96 -7.98 12.62
C ALA A 64 -3.99 -8.86 13.33
N ALA A 65 -4.34 -10.01 12.77
CA ALA A 65 -5.24 -10.97 13.42
C ALA A 65 -4.66 -11.47 14.77
N ARG A 66 -3.34 -11.76 14.82
CA ARG A 66 -2.66 -12.09 16.08
C ARG A 66 -2.73 -10.93 17.07
N ALA A 67 -2.52 -9.69 16.61
CA ALA A 67 -2.59 -8.51 17.48
C ALA A 67 -4.01 -8.28 18.05
N VAL A 68 -5.05 -8.51 17.23
CA VAL A 68 -6.46 -8.49 17.69
C VAL A 68 -6.70 -9.52 18.79
N ALA A 69 -6.25 -10.76 18.59
CA ALA A 69 -6.40 -11.83 19.58
C ALA A 69 -5.67 -11.51 20.89
N LEU A 70 -4.41 -11.09 20.82
CA LEU A 70 -3.58 -10.76 21.99
C LEU A 70 -4.11 -9.56 22.79
N ARG A 71 -4.85 -8.65 22.14
CA ARG A 71 -5.44 -7.46 22.78
C ARG A 71 -6.92 -7.65 23.13
N SER A 72 -7.47 -8.85 22.92
CA SER A 72 -8.90 -9.16 23.11
C SER A 72 -9.84 -8.22 22.35
N LEU A 73 -9.45 -7.83 21.14
CA LEU A 73 -10.18 -6.92 20.25
C LEU A 73 -10.98 -7.74 19.22
N PHE A 74 -11.99 -8.48 19.65
CA PHE A 74 -12.78 -9.35 18.75
C PHE A 74 -13.96 -8.62 18.10
N GLY A 75 -14.57 -9.28 17.11
CA GLY A 75 -15.86 -8.91 16.56
C GLY A 75 -15.82 -7.97 15.35
N LYS A 76 -14.64 -7.57 14.85
CA LYS A 76 -14.51 -6.70 13.66
C LYS A 76 -13.48 -7.26 12.68
N PRO A 77 -13.71 -7.13 11.36
CA PRO A 77 -12.69 -7.41 10.36
C PRO A 77 -11.46 -6.52 10.51
N VAL A 78 -10.33 -6.98 9.99
CA VAL A 78 -9.10 -6.19 9.88
C VAL A 78 -8.75 -5.99 8.41
N ILE A 79 -8.50 -4.76 7.98
CA ILE A 79 -7.99 -4.46 6.65
C ILE A 79 -6.49 -4.16 6.70
N THR A 80 -5.76 -4.76 5.77
CA THR A 80 -4.35 -4.49 5.49
C THR A 80 -4.17 -4.25 4.00
N ALA A 81 -3.08 -3.61 3.62
CA ALA A 81 -2.67 -3.50 2.22
C ALA A 81 -1.16 -3.34 2.11
N ASP A 82 -0.64 -3.74 0.95
CA ASP A 82 0.71 -3.43 0.56
C ASP A 82 0.74 -2.86 -0.86
N THR A 83 1.77 -2.05 -1.18
CA THR A 83 1.89 -1.36 -2.47
C THR A 83 3.33 -1.36 -2.91
N VAL A 84 3.57 -1.78 -4.15
CA VAL A 84 4.88 -1.74 -4.78
C VAL A 84 4.82 -1.03 -6.12
N VAL A 85 5.87 -0.33 -6.46
CA VAL A 85 6.13 0.21 -7.81
C VAL A 85 7.09 -0.74 -8.50
N VAL A 86 6.80 -1.11 -9.74
CA VAL A 86 7.57 -2.10 -10.51
C VAL A 86 8.02 -1.49 -11.83
N VAL A 87 9.31 -1.55 -12.11
CA VAL A 87 9.92 -1.22 -13.41
C VAL A 87 11.02 -2.25 -13.70
N ASP A 88 11.07 -2.79 -14.93
CA ASP A 88 12.04 -3.83 -15.34
C ASP A 88 12.01 -5.07 -14.41
N ASP A 89 10.84 -5.54 -14.01
CA ASP A 89 10.62 -6.63 -13.04
C ASP A 89 11.24 -6.42 -11.64
N GLU A 90 11.76 -5.21 -11.37
CA GLU A 90 12.28 -4.83 -10.07
C GLU A 90 11.27 -3.99 -9.28
N THR A 91 11.25 -4.20 -7.97
CA THR A 91 10.44 -3.38 -7.06
C THR A 91 11.22 -2.15 -6.61
N LEU A 92 10.59 -0.98 -6.71
CA LEU A 92 11.09 0.26 -6.16
C LEU A 92 10.42 0.51 -4.80
N ASP A 93 11.16 0.26 -3.74
CA ASP A 93 10.71 0.46 -2.37
C ASP A 93 10.63 1.95 -2.00
N LYS A 94 10.52 2.24 -0.70
CA LYS A 94 10.63 3.60 -0.17
C LYS A 94 12.08 4.05 -0.22
N PRO A 95 12.41 5.16 -0.89
CA PRO A 95 13.80 5.60 -1.04
C PRO A 95 14.42 6.06 0.29
N GLY A 96 13.64 6.65 1.19
CA GLY A 96 14.09 7.11 2.49
C GLY A 96 14.98 8.35 2.48
N ASN A 97 15.54 8.73 1.33
CA ASN A 97 16.41 9.92 1.18
C ASN A 97 16.38 10.47 -0.26
N ALA A 98 16.92 11.67 -0.45
CA ALA A 98 16.90 12.39 -1.72
C ALA A 98 17.69 11.70 -2.83
N VAL A 99 18.84 11.10 -2.52
CA VAL A 99 19.70 10.45 -3.53
C VAL A 99 18.97 9.29 -4.16
N ARG A 100 18.44 8.39 -3.35
CA ARG A 100 17.70 7.21 -3.83
C ARG A 100 16.38 7.58 -4.49
N ALA A 101 15.70 8.65 -4.01
CA ALA A 101 14.51 9.17 -4.67
C ALA A 101 14.81 9.68 -6.08
N ALA A 102 15.91 10.41 -6.26
CA ALA A 102 16.35 10.89 -7.56
C ALA A 102 16.70 9.72 -8.52
N GLU A 103 17.37 8.68 -8.02
CA GLU A 103 17.64 7.46 -8.80
C GLU A 103 16.34 6.80 -9.28
N PHE A 104 15.34 6.66 -8.42
CA PHE A 104 14.05 6.10 -8.79
C PHE A 104 13.33 6.94 -9.84
N LEU A 105 13.27 8.25 -9.65
CA LEU A 105 12.63 9.15 -10.60
C LEU A 105 13.32 9.14 -11.98
N ARG A 106 14.66 9.03 -12.04
CA ARG A 106 15.38 8.84 -13.32
C ARG A 106 14.99 7.55 -14.02
N ARG A 107 14.82 6.45 -13.27
CA ARG A 107 14.36 5.16 -13.81
C ARG A 107 12.94 5.20 -14.35
N LEU A 108 12.07 6.03 -13.75
CA LEU A 108 10.67 6.18 -14.13
C LEU A 108 10.45 7.22 -15.23
N SER A 109 11.40 8.17 -15.42
CA SER A 109 11.32 9.28 -16.37
C SER A 109 11.09 8.82 -17.80
N GLY A 110 10.06 9.35 -18.46
CA GLY A 110 9.71 9.05 -19.85
C GLY A 110 9.21 7.61 -20.07
N ARG A 111 8.82 6.90 -19.02
CA ARG A 111 8.48 5.47 -19.08
C ARG A 111 7.15 5.16 -18.43
N THR A 112 6.59 4.02 -18.85
CA THR A 112 5.47 3.37 -18.14
C THR A 112 6.02 2.38 -17.11
N HIS A 113 5.44 2.40 -15.93
CA HIS A 113 5.74 1.47 -14.85
C HIS A 113 4.45 0.95 -14.22
N GLU A 114 4.52 -0.17 -13.54
CA GLU A 114 3.38 -0.72 -12.83
C GLU A 114 3.35 -0.27 -11.37
N VAL A 115 2.13 -0.08 -10.86
CA VAL A 115 1.87 0.02 -9.42
C VAL A 115 0.91 -1.10 -9.06
N ARG A 116 1.33 -1.98 -8.16
CA ARG A 116 0.55 -3.09 -7.65
C ARG A 116 0.18 -2.86 -6.21
N THR A 117 -1.11 -2.90 -5.91
CA THR A 117 -1.59 -2.81 -4.52
C THR A 117 -2.46 -4.01 -4.21
N CYS A 118 -2.02 -4.81 -3.25
CA CYS A 118 -2.77 -5.92 -2.70
C CYS A 118 -3.50 -5.44 -1.44
N VAL A 119 -4.79 -5.73 -1.36
CA VAL A 119 -5.64 -5.49 -0.18
C VAL A 119 -6.09 -6.82 0.37
N VAL A 120 -6.04 -6.95 1.70
CA VAL A 120 -6.53 -8.14 2.41
C VAL A 120 -7.48 -7.69 3.51
N VAL A 121 -8.65 -8.32 3.55
CA VAL A 121 -9.60 -8.22 4.66
C VAL A 121 -9.61 -9.55 5.41
N ALA A 122 -9.15 -9.53 6.66
CA ALA A 122 -9.16 -10.68 7.55
C ALA A 122 -10.41 -10.70 8.40
N THR A 123 -11.13 -11.82 8.40
CA THR A 123 -12.33 -12.07 9.21
C THR A 123 -12.16 -13.33 10.06
N GLY A 124 -12.87 -13.40 11.19
CA GLY A 124 -12.75 -14.52 12.12
C GLY A 124 -11.44 -14.50 12.95
N SER A 125 -11.17 -15.59 13.65
CA SER A 125 -10.00 -15.74 14.50
C SER A 125 -9.61 -17.22 14.66
N GLY A 126 -8.36 -17.49 15.05
CA GLY A 126 -7.85 -18.84 15.24
C GLY A 126 -8.05 -19.70 13.97
N ASN A 127 -8.64 -20.90 14.13
CA ASN A 127 -8.91 -21.81 13.03
C ASN A 127 -10.02 -21.33 12.06
N ALA A 128 -10.80 -20.32 12.43
CA ALA A 128 -11.81 -19.70 11.58
C ALA A 128 -11.33 -18.43 10.87
N LEU A 129 -10.04 -18.12 10.94
CA LEU A 129 -9.47 -16.98 10.24
C LEU A 129 -9.58 -17.19 8.72
N ARG A 130 -10.19 -16.22 8.05
CA ARG A 130 -10.29 -16.17 6.58
C ARG A 130 -9.66 -14.88 6.08
N LEU A 131 -8.89 -14.99 5.00
CA LEU A 131 -8.32 -13.85 4.28
C LEU A 131 -9.04 -13.69 2.94
N LEU A 132 -9.70 -12.56 2.76
CA LEU A 132 -10.26 -12.13 1.48
C LEU A 132 -9.22 -11.22 0.83
N THR A 133 -8.73 -11.57 -0.36
CA THR A 133 -7.58 -10.91 -0.99
C THR A 133 -7.93 -10.47 -2.40
N GLN A 134 -7.56 -9.25 -2.77
CA GLN A 134 -7.57 -8.77 -4.16
C GLN A 134 -6.35 -7.89 -4.43
N THR A 135 -5.81 -7.99 -5.65
CA THR A 135 -4.70 -7.19 -6.13
C THR A 135 -5.15 -6.35 -7.31
N SER A 136 -4.92 -5.05 -7.21
CA SER A 136 -5.10 -4.08 -8.29
C SER A 136 -3.76 -3.78 -8.93
N VAL A 137 -3.72 -3.79 -10.27
CA VAL A 137 -2.54 -3.45 -11.07
C VAL A 137 -2.87 -2.24 -11.92
N SER A 138 -2.03 -1.21 -11.82
CA SER A 138 -2.20 0.04 -12.58
C SER A 138 -0.92 0.36 -13.33
N GLN A 139 -1.07 0.93 -14.53
CA GLN A 139 0.03 1.41 -15.36
C GLN A 139 0.10 2.94 -15.24
N VAL A 140 1.26 3.46 -14.85
CA VAL A 140 1.51 4.90 -14.75
C VAL A 140 2.61 5.28 -15.73
N THR A 141 2.33 6.23 -16.62
CA THR A 141 3.31 6.75 -17.57
C THR A 141 3.76 8.14 -17.13
N PHE A 142 5.07 8.30 -16.93
CA PHE A 142 5.67 9.60 -16.67
C PHE A 142 6.12 10.28 -17.97
N SER A 143 6.00 11.60 -18.00
CA SER A 143 6.71 12.42 -18.97
C SER A 143 8.24 12.32 -18.77
N ALA A 144 9.01 12.70 -19.79
CA ALA A 144 10.45 12.84 -19.60
C ALA A 144 10.75 13.96 -18.58
N LEU A 145 11.53 13.63 -17.55
CA LEU A 145 11.89 14.55 -16.47
C LEU A 145 13.32 15.05 -16.66
N THR A 146 13.51 16.34 -16.45
CA THR A 146 14.86 16.92 -16.37
C THR A 146 15.46 16.69 -14.98
N ASP A 147 16.81 16.70 -14.88
CA ASP A 147 17.48 16.61 -13.58
C ASP A 147 17.08 17.76 -12.63
N ALA A 148 16.78 18.94 -13.16
CA ALA A 148 16.31 20.09 -12.39
C ALA A 148 14.94 19.81 -11.75
N GLN A 149 13.98 19.23 -12.49
CA GLN A 149 12.67 18.83 -11.98
C GLN A 149 12.79 17.74 -10.90
N ILE A 150 13.64 16.74 -11.13
CA ILE A 150 13.92 15.68 -10.17
C ILE A 150 14.50 16.27 -8.87
N ALA A 151 15.50 17.13 -8.98
CA ALA A 151 16.13 17.76 -7.82
C ALA A 151 15.13 18.63 -7.04
N GLN A 152 14.30 19.43 -7.73
CA GLN A 152 13.27 20.27 -7.13
C GLN A 152 12.23 19.43 -6.39
N TYR A 153 11.76 18.34 -6.98
CA TYR A 153 10.81 17.44 -6.32
C TYR A 153 11.42 16.74 -5.11
N CYS A 154 12.63 16.21 -5.22
CA CYS A 154 13.32 15.58 -4.10
C CYS A 154 13.55 16.52 -2.91
N ALA A 155 13.76 17.83 -3.16
CA ALA A 155 13.91 18.84 -2.11
C ALA A 155 12.63 19.02 -1.26
N THR A 156 11.46 18.59 -1.75
CA THR A 156 10.20 18.63 -0.99
C THR A 156 10.05 17.50 0.02
N ASN A 157 10.86 16.46 -0.06
CA ASN A 157 10.79 15.21 0.72
C ASN A 157 9.47 14.42 0.53
N GLU A 158 8.57 14.85 -0.35
CA GLU A 158 7.23 14.25 -0.51
C GLU A 158 7.27 12.75 -0.81
N GLY A 159 8.24 12.28 -1.60
CA GLY A 159 8.34 10.91 -2.06
C GLY A 159 9.05 9.93 -1.12
N PHE A 160 9.72 10.39 -0.05
CA PHE A 160 10.68 9.57 0.69
C PHE A 160 10.07 8.37 1.42
N ASP A 161 8.83 8.46 1.85
CA ASP A 161 8.08 7.40 2.54
C ASP A 161 7.18 6.59 1.60
N LYS A 162 7.34 6.73 0.28
CA LYS A 162 6.46 6.14 -0.73
C LYS A 162 7.21 5.23 -1.68
N ALA A 163 6.60 4.08 -2.00
CA ALA A 163 7.12 3.18 -3.04
C ALA A 163 7.33 3.94 -4.35
N GLY A 164 8.46 3.72 -5.02
CA GLY A 164 8.82 4.42 -6.25
C GLY A 164 9.24 5.89 -6.07
N GLY A 165 9.20 6.41 -4.83
CA GLY A 165 9.67 7.76 -4.53
C GLY A 165 8.76 8.90 -4.98
N TYR A 166 7.45 8.66 -5.20
CA TYR A 166 6.51 9.71 -5.62
C TYR A 166 5.10 9.57 -5.05
N ALA A 167 4.33 10.64 -5.09
CA ALA A 167 2.91 10.66 -4.71
C ALA A 167 2.05 11.16 -5.87
N ILE A 168 1.23 10.27 -6.46
CA ILE A 168 0.35 10.63 -7.59
C ILE A 168 -0.66 11.74 -7.26
N GLN A 169 -1.07 11.83 -5.99
CA GLN A 169 -2.02 12.86 -5.51
C GLN A 169 -1.32 14.14 -5.03
N GLY A 170 0.01 14.21 -5.07
CA GLY A 170 0.80 15.33 -4.62
C GLY A 170 1.48 16.08 -5.77
N LEU A 171 2.63 16.66 -5.49
CA LEU A 171 3.40 17.45 -6.46
C LEU A 171 3.85 16.63 -7.68
N ALA A 172 4.08 15.33 -7.51
CA ALA A 172 4.43 14.45 -8.64
C ALA A 172 3.29 14.23 -9.64
N ALA A 173 2.07 14.68 -9.37
CA ALA A 173 0.97 14.63 -10.32
C ALA A 173 1.31 15.29 -11.66
N VAL A 174 2.16 16.33 -11.66
CA VAL A 174 2.60 17.02 -12.89
C VAL A 174 3.54 16.19 -13.77
N PHE A 175 4.06 15.08 -13.25
CA PHE A 175 4.91 14.15 -13.99
C PHE A 175 4.08 13.08 -14.71
N VAL A 176 2.85 12.83 -14.25
CA VAL A 176 1.99 11.77 -14.75
C VAL A 176 1.33 12.19 -16.05
N GLN A 177 1.74 11.58 -17.15
CA GLN A 177 1.15 11.80 -18.48
C GLN A 177 -0.12 10.95 -18.67
N ARG A 178 -0.12 9.72 -18.13
CA ARG A 178 -1.21 8.75 -18.31
C ARG A 178 -1.30 7.81 -17.11
N LEU A 179 -2.52 7.44 -16.76
CA LEU A 179 -2.85 6.38 -15.81
C LEU A 179 -3.86 5.44 -16.45
N GLU A 180 -3.58 4.14 -16.41
CA GLU A 180 -4.52 3.07 -16.72
C GLU A 180 -4.70 2.20 -15.47
N GLY A 181 -5.94 2.06 -14.99
CA GLY A 181 -6.27 1.30 -13.79
C GLY A 181 -6.81 2.14 -12.64
N SER A 182 -6.48 1.78 -11.42
CA SER A 182 -7.04 2.38 -10.20
C SER A 182 -6.17 3.53 -9.68
N TYR A 183 -6.66 4.77 -9.75
CA TYR A 183 -6.00 5.92 -9.12
C TYR A 183 -5.83 5.72 -7.61
N SER A 184 -6.88 5.26 -6.93
CA SER A 184 -6.82 4.97 -5.50
C SER A 184 -5.90 3.79 -5.18
N GLY A 185 -5.75 2.84 -6.11
CA GLY A 185 -4.76 1.76 -6.03
C GLY A 185 -3.34 2.29 -6.06
N VAL A 186 -3.03 3.24 -6.94
CA VAL A 186 -1.72 3.91 -6.97
C VAL A 186 -1.46 4.72 -5.69
N MET A 187 -2.49 5.31 -5.10
CA MET A 187 -2.40 5.95 -3.77
C MET A 187 -2.16 4.95 -2.63
N GLY A 188 -2.46 3.66 -2.84
CA GLY A 188 -2.19 2.57 -1.91
C GLY A 188 -3.38 1.86 -1.30
N LEU A 189 -4.62 2.11 -1.79
CA LEU A 189 -5.82 1.37 -1.42
C LEU A 189 -6.85 1.43 -2.58
N PRO A 190 -6.94 0.40 -3.43
CA PRO A 190 -7.87 0.38 -4.54
C PRO A 190 -9.30 0.27 -4.02
N LEU A 191 -10.08 1.36 -4.14
CA LEU A 191 -11.38 1.51 -3.47
C LEU A 191 -12.44 0.57 -4.01
N TYR A 192 -12.42 0.26 -5.32
CA TYR A 192 -13.36 -0.68 -5.92
C TYR A 192 -13.19 -2.09 -5.32
N GLU A 193 -11.99 -2.63 -5.36
CA GLU A 193 -11.63 -3.94 -4.80
C GLU A 193 -11.84 -3.96 -3.29
N THR A 194 -11.46 -2.88 -2.61
CA THR A 194 -11.68 -2.71 -1.17
C THR A 194 -13.15 -2.81 -0.82
N ALA A 195 -14.03 -2.11 -1.56
CA ALA A 195 -15.48 -2.15 -1.31
C ALA A 195 -16.07 -3.55 -1.53
N GLN A 196 -15.58 -4.29 -2.55
CA GLN A 196 -16.00 -5.67 -2.78
C GLN A 196 -15.63 -6.59 -1.61
N LEU A 197 -14.38 -6.51 -1.14
CA LEU A 197 -13.90 -7.32 -0.01
C LEU A 197 -14.65 -6.96 1.29
N LEU A 198 -14.91 -5.68 1.52
CA LEU A 198 -15.63 -5.21 2.72
C LEU A 198 -17.07 -5.72 2.73
N ARG A 199 -17.78 -5.69 1.58
CA ARG A 199 -19.14 -6.26 1.46
C ARG A 199 -19.14 -7.76 1.73
N GLN A 200 -18.15 -8.51 1.20
CA GLN A 200 -17.98 -9.94 1.48
C GLN A 200 -17.70 -10.21 2.97
N ALA A 201 -17.06 -9.29 3.65
CA ALA A 201 -16.79 -9.34 5.09
C ALA A 201 -17.97 -8.87 5.95
N GLY A 202 -19.11 -8.48 5.36
CA GLY A 202 -20.29 -7.98 6.06
C GLY A 202 -20.15 -6.53 6.55
N VAL A 203 -19.17 -5.79 6.03
CA VAL A 203 -19.00 -4.35 6.34
C VAL A 203 -19.76 -3.52 5.33
N PRO A 204 -20.68 -2.63 5.76
CA PRO A 204 -21.44 -1.78 4.85
C PRO A 204 -20.52 -0.77 4.16
N VAL A 205 -20.63 -0.69 2.83
CA VAL A 205 -20.00 0.33 1.98
C VAL A 205 -21.02 0.71 0.93
N LEU A 206 -21.43 1.98 0.91
CA LEU A 206 -22.43 2.58 -0.03
C LEU A 206 -23.43 1.59 -0.62
#